data_5f18351d515dc1b3fa0781907642ab62
#
_entry.id   5f18351d515dc1b3fa0781907642ab62
#
_cell.length_a   1.000
_cell.length_b   1.000
_cell.length_c   1.000
_cell.angle_alpha   90.00
_cell.angle_beta   90.00
_cell.angle_gamma   90.00
#
_symmetry.space_group_name_H-M   'P 1'
#
loop_
_entity.id
_entity.type
_entity.pdbx_description
1 polymer ?
#
loop_
_entity_poly.entity_id
_entity_poly.type
_entity_poly.pdbx_seq_one_letter_code
_entity_poly.pdbx_strand_id
1 'polypeptide(L)'
;MNFARDVVDAADPSALALVERARDGRRREWRFAEVAEGAARLAGWMRARGVGRGDVVMTLVGNRPEWVMAMVACFRLGAVVLPCPEQLRPTDLARSVGVVSPTLVLADPRNRATLEAAALGCPVAYVDESGLFDGPDVAEAVTLRPLDPCLLTFTSGTAGEPKAVLHGQRYLAGQAVQAEHWLAPARGDLVWCTAASGWSKSARNVFIAPWLRGAAALLHDARFDPAARLELVERERVAVLCMAPTEYRVIAARVPLRAAPALRGLVSAGEALNPEVLRIWQQATGLPIRDGYGQTETGQLTGMPAGGEIRPGSMGRALPGTRLWIEDGELVADPATVPTFFLGYLGADGGGEAPGGPWRTGDRVREDADGFLFFEGRTDDVIISAGYRIGPFEVESALVEHPAVAEAAVVAAPDAERGSVVRAVVVLRSGFTGTPELARELQEHTKAATAPYKYPRVVEWADELPKTASGKVRRAVLRDSG
;
A
#
# COMPACT_ATOMS: atom_id res chain seq x y z
N MET A 1 19.47 0.60 -18.13
CA MET A 1 18.09 0.27 -17.80
C MET A 1 17.28 1.54 -17.73
N ASN A 2 16.07 1.58 -18.26
CA ASN A 2 15.12 2.69 -18.09
C ASN A 2 13.70 2.13 -18.28
N PHE A 3 12.85 2.21 -17.27
CA PHE A 3 11.50 1.61 -17.32
C PHE A 3 10.65 2.18 -18.48
N ALA A 4 10.76 3.47 -18.75
CA ALA A 4 10.02 4.07 -19.86
C ALA A 4 10.41 3.43 -21.21
N ARG A 5 11.72 3.32 -21.49
CA ARG A 5 12.22 2.72 -22.73
C ARG A 5 12.00 1.20 -22.76
N ASP A 6 12.40 0.50 -21.68
CA ASP A 6 12.54 -0.96 -21.69
C ASP A 6 11.18 -1.69 -21.48
N VAL A 7 10.15 -0.99 -20.97
CA VAL A 7 8.82 -1.53 -20.72
C VAL A 7 7.74 -0.79 -21.52
N VAL A 8 7.69 0.55 -21.42
CA VAL A 8 6.58 1.32 -22.02
C VAL A 8 6.77 1.47 -23.53
N ASP A 9 7.94 1.95 -23.96
CA ASP A 9 8.24 2.14 -25.39
C ASP A 9 8.44 0.79 -26.12
N ALA A 10 8.89 -0.25 -25.41
CA ALA A 10 9.10 -1.59 -25.96
C ALA A 10 7.81 -2.44 -26.04
N ALA A 11 6.73 -2.00 -25.43
CA ALA A 11 5.44 -2.70 -25.51
C ALA A 11 4.84 -2.63 -26.90
N ASP A 12 3.92 -3.57 -27.22
CA ASP A 12 3.10 -3.43 -28.43
C ASP A 12 2.32 -2.12 -28.37
N PRO A 13 2.56 -1.15 -29.29
CA PRO A 13 1.96 0.17 -29.23
C PRO A 13 0.43 0.14 -29.29
N SER A 14 -0.16 -0.90 -29.89
CA SER A 14 -1.61 -1.10 -29.98
C SER A 14 -2.21 -1.78 -28.78
N ALA A 15 -1.40 -2.39 -27.90
CA ALA A 15 -1.89 -3.07 -26.70
C ALA A 15 -2.52 -2.08 -25.71
N LEU A 16 -3.54 -2.53 -25.00
CA LEU A 16 -4.18 -1.77 -23.93
C LEU A 16 -3.21 -1.59 -22.76
N ALA A 17 -2.97 -0.35 -22.37
CA ALA A 17 -2.14 0.01 -21.23
C ALA A 17 -3.00 0.34 -20.00
N LEU A 18 -4.02 1.22 -20.19
CA LEU A 18 -4.87 1.69 -19.11
C LEU A 18 -6.34 1.71 -19.53
N VAL A 19 -7.22 1.46 -18.56
CA VAL A 19 -8.63 1.81 -18.62
C VAL A 19 -8.88 2.89 -17.57
N GLU A 20 -9.32 4.05 -17.99
CA GLU A 20 -9.67 5.17 -17.14
C GLU A 20 -11.17 5.15 -16.82
N ARG A 21 -11.50 5.32 -15.55
CA ARG A 21 -12.83 5.69 -15.05
C ARG A 21 -12.71 7.01 -14.30
N ALA A 22 -13.06 8.09 -14.98
CA ALA A 22 -13.04 9.42 -14.41
C ALA A 22 -14.18 9.64 -13.40
N ARG A 23 -14.08 10.67 -12.55
CA ARG A 23 -15.10 11.02 -11.56
C ARG A 23 -16.47 11.34 -12.13
N ASP A 24 -16.50 11.87 -13.35
CA ASP A 24 -17.74 12.17 -14.10
C ASP A 24 -18.38 10.93 -14.73
N GLY A 25 -17.79 9.75 -14.51
CA GLY A 25 -18.23 8.47 -15.05
C GLY A 25 -17.73 8.17 -16.46
N ARG A 26 -17.03 9.09 -17.11
CA ARG A 26 -16.44 8.88 -18.43
C ARG A 26 -15.47 7.70 -18.39
N ARG A 27 -15.51 6.87 -19.45
CA ARG A 27 -14.60 5.76 -19.69
C ARG A 27 -13.73 6.05 -20.88
N ARG A 28 -12.40 5.82 -20.74
CA ARG A 28 -11.45 5.88 -21.85
C ARG A 28 -10.47 4.72 -21.76
N GLU A 29 -10.11 4.18 -22.89
CA GLU A 29 -8.99 3.26 -23.07
C GLU A 29 -7.77 4.01 -23.58
N TRP A 30 -6.61 3.65 -23.04
CA TRP A 30 -5.32 4.22 -23.41
C TRP A 30 -4.42 3.10 -23.89
N ARG A 31 -3.89 3.24 -25.12
CA ARG A 31 -2.91 2.31 -25.66
C ARG A 31 -1.51 2.66 -25.17
N PHE A 32 -0.57 1.70 -25.22
CA PHE A 32 0.82 1.98 -24.86
C PHE A 32 1.41 3.10 -25.71
N ALA A 33 1.07 3.21 -27.00
CA ALA A 33 1.49 4.34 -27.84
C ALA A 33 1.09 5.70 -27.25
N GLU A 34 -0.17 5.84 -26.78
CA GLU A 34 -0.67 7.10 -26.21
C GLU A 34 0.01 7.45 -24.90
N VAL A 35 0.24 6.45 -24.05
CA VAL A 35 0.95 6.63 -22.77
C VAL A 35 2.42 6.98 -23.00
N ALA A 36 3.09 6.30 -23.93
CA ALA A 36 4.49 6.55 -24.29
C ALA A 36 4.68 7.96 -24.84
N GLU A 37 3.78 8.37 -25.77
CA GLU A 37 3.82 9.70 -26.38
C GLU A 37 3.55 10.81 -25.34
N GLY A 38 2.48 10.67 -24.55
CA GLY A 38 2.16 11.65 -23.50
C GLY A 38 3.27 11.79 -22.47
N ALA A 39 3.87 10.68 -22.04
CA ALA A 39 5.00 10.70 -21.12
C ALA A 39 6.27 11.30 -21.74
N ALA A 40 6.54 11.05 -23.03
CA ALA A 40 7.70 11.62 -23.73
C ALA A 40 7.56 13.14 -23.93
N ARG A 41 6.34 13.62 -24.24
CA ARG A 41 6.04 15.07 -24.35
C ARG A 41 6.14 15.75 -23.00
N LEU A 42 5.53 15.19 -21.94
CA LEU A 42 5.67 15.73 -20.60
C LEU A 42 7.14 15.76 -20.16
N ALA A 43 7.92 14.73 -20.46
CA ALA A 43 9.37 14.72 -20.19
C ALA A 43 10.11 15.82 -20.95
N GLY A 44 9.77 16.07 -22.22
CA GLY A 44 10.30 17.18 -23.00
C GLY A 44 9.97 18.54 -22.36
N TRP A 45 8.72 18.73 -21.99
CA TRP A 45 8.24 19.94 -21.31
C TRP A 45 8.96 20.17 -19.96
N MET A 46 9.15 19.11 -19.16
CA MET A 46 9.89 19.18 -17.90
C MET A 46 11.36 19.51 -18.11
N ARG A 47 12.01 18.85 -19.08
CA ARG A 47 13.41 19.10 -19.44
C ARG A 47 13.65 20.55 -19.87
N ALA A 48 12.75 21.13 -20.67
CA ALA A 48 12.82 22.54 -21.09
C ALA A 48 12.75 23.51 -19.91
N ARG A 49 12.25 23.05 -18.73
CA ARG A 49 12.18 23.79 -17.47
C ARG A 49 13.27 23.41 -16.46
N GLY A 50 14.30 22.71 -16.92
CA GLY A 50 15.47 22.38 -16.13
C GLY A 50 15.36 21.10 -15.31
N VAL A 51 14.27 20.32 -15.45
CA VAL A 51 14.16 19.03 -14.74
C VAL A 51 15.02 17.99 -15.47
N GLY A 52 15.93 17.38 -14.76
CA GLY A 52 16.85 16.36 -15.27
C GLY A 52 17.08 15.21 -14.28
N ARG A 53 18.16 14.48 -14.50
CA ARG A 53 18.54 13.32 -13.68
C ARG A 53 18.81 13.73 -12.23
N GLY A 54 18.13 13.04 -11.30
CA GLY A 54 18.28 13.24 -9.86
C GLY A 54 17.38 14.35 -9.29
N ASP A 55 16.80 15.22 -10.13
CA ASP A 55 15.84 16.22 -9.66
C ASP A 55 14.56 15.57 -9.15
N VAL A 56 13.98 16.12 -8.09
CA VAL A 56 12.75 15.62 -7.50
C VAL A 56 11.54 16.29 -8.12
N VAL A 57 10.61 15.47 -8.65
CA VAL A 57 9.30 15.92 -9.13
C VAL A 57 8.22 15.37 -8.21
N MET A 58 7.50 16.25 -7.54
CA MET A 58 6.37 15.88 -6.68
C MET A 58 5.09 15.82 -7.51
N THR A 59 4.27 14.80 -7.30
CA THR A 59 2.95 14.71 -7.96
C THR A 59 1.83 14.73 -6.92
N LEU A 60 0.81 15.57 -7.13
CA LEU A 60 -0.43 15.62 -6.35
C LEU A 60 -1.62 15.43 -7.30
N VAL A 61 -1.67 14.23 -7.89
CA VAL A 61 -2.63 13.82 -8.92
C VAL A 61 -3.27 12.50 -8.50
N GLY A 62 -4.58 12.38 -8.66
CA GLY A 62 -5.33 11.16 -8.34
C GLY A 62 -4.99 9.96 -9.23
N ASN A 63 -5.80 8.91 -9.13
CA ASN A 63 -5.63 7.71 -9.96
C ASN A 63 -6.11 7.98 -11.40
N ARG A 64 -5.34 8.77 -12.13
CA ARG A 64 -5.59 9.26 -13.47
C ARG A 64 -4.43 8.94 -14.43
N PRO A 65 -4.67 8.90 -15.74
CA PRO A 65 -3.60 8.69 -16.74
C PRO A 65 -2.45 9.69 -16.63
N GLU A 66 -2.75 10.94 -16.29
CA GLU A 66 -1.75 11.99 -16.11
C GLU A 66 -0.77 11.69 -14.98
N TRP A 67 -1.23 11.06 -13.89
CA TRP A 67 -0.34 10.57 -12.84
C TRP A 67 0.63 9.50 -13.36
N VAL A 68 0.11 8.53 -14.11
CA VAL A 68 0.94 7.45 -14.70
C VAL A 68 1.95 8.01 -15.68
N MET A 69 1.51 8.91 -16.58
CA MET A 69 2.40 9.58 -17.54
C MET A 69 3.46 10.43 -16.84
N ALA A 70 3.12 11.13 -15.73
CA ALA A 70 4.08 11.88 -14.93
C ALA A 70 5.16 10.97 -14.31
N MET A 71 4.76 9.81 -13.76
CA MET A 71 5.69 8.81 -13.25
C MET A 71 6.64 8.32 -14.36
N VAL A 72 6.09 7.94 -15.52
CA VAL A 72 6.88 7.45 -16.67
C VAL A 72 7.79 8.54 -17.22
N ALA A 73 7.34 9.80 -17.27
CA ALA A 73 8.16 10.94 -17.69
C ALA A 73 9.37 11.16 -16.77
N CYS A 74 9.18 11.06 -15.44
CA CYS A 74 10.29 11.11 -14.49
C CYS A 74 11.27 9.94 -14.70
N PHE A 75 10.78 8.71 -14.88
CA PHE A 75 11.64 7.56 -15.18
C PHE A 75 12.40 7.74 -16.48
N ARG A 76 11.79 8.35 -17.50
CA ARG A 76 12.42 8.65 -18.79
C ARG A 76 13.61 9.58 -18.64
N LEU A 77 13.48 10.64 -17.84
CA LEU A 77 14.53 11.63 -17.58
C LEU A 77 15.56 11.17 -16.52
N GLY A 78 15.27 10.13 -15.75
CA GLY A 78 16.05 9.78 -14.56
C GLY A 78 15.80 10.74 -13.40
N ALA A 79 14.73 11.49 -13.41
CA ALA A 79 14.24 12.28 -12.29
C ALA A 79 13.64 11.36 -11.21
N VAL A 80 13.62 11.84 -9.99
CA VAL A 80 13.06 11.13 -8.84
C VAL A 80 11.63 11.59 -8.63
N VAL A 81 10.66 10.69 -8.72
CA VAL A 81 9.27 11.06 -8.50
C VAL A 81 8.86 10.83 -7.05
N LEU A 82 8.17 11.83 -6.47
CA LEU A 82 7.49 11.74 -5.18
C LEU A 82 5.98 11.82 -5.41
N PRO A 83 5.28 10.69 -5.54
CA PRO A 83 3.83 10.71 -5.60
C PRO A 83 3.26 10.99 -4.21
N CYS A 84 2.33 11.94 -4.12
CA CYS A 84 1.65 12.35 -2.89
C CYS A 84 0.16 12.04 -2.96
N PRO A 85 -0.43 11.51 -1.89
CA PRO A 85 -1.89 11.37 -1.79
C PRO A 85 -2.56 12.75 -1.76
N GLU A 86 -3.66 12.90 -2.48
CA GLU A 86 -4.41 14.16 -2.54
C GLU A 86 -5.07 14.58 -1.21
N GLN A 87 -5.13 13.67 -0.24
CA GLN A 87 -5.69 13.92 1.09
C GLN A 87 -4.70 14.63 2.03
N LEU A 88 -3.46 14.87 1.59
CA LEU A 88 -2.47 15.59 2.40
C LEU A 88 -2.95 17.04 2.67
N ARG A 89 -2.74 17.47 3.90
CA ARG A 89 -3.03 18.84 4.33
C ARG A 89 -1.90 19.78 3.89
N PRO A 90 -2.15 21.10 3.83
CA PRO A 90 -1.10 22.07 3.50
C PRO A 90 0.17 21.93 4.33
N THR A 91 0.04 21.65 5.64
CA THR A 91 1.18 21.44 6.56
C THR A 91 1.99 20.19 6.22
N ASP A 92 1.32 19.10 5.77
CA ASP A 92 2.01 17.86 5.40
C ASP A 92 2.77 18.04 4.08
N LEU A 93 2.19 18.78 3.13
CA LEU A 93 2.82 19.14 1.86
C LEU A 93 4.05 20.03 2.08
N ALA A 94 3.92 21.09 2.90
CA ALA A 94 5.03 21.97 3.23
C ALA A 94 6.19 21.20 3.91
N ARG A 95 5.86 20.27 4.83
CA ARG A 95 6.86 19.38 5.46
C ARG A 95 7.54 18.49 4.42
N SER A 96 6.78 17.86 3.54
CA SER A 96 7.34 17.00 2.48
C SER A 96 8.30 17.78 1.58
N VAL A 97 7.91 18.98 1.16
CA VAL A 97 8.76 19.89 0.36
C VAL A 97 10.02 20.27 1.11
N GLY A 98 9.92 20.56 2.41
CA GLY A 98 11.08 20.90 3.26
C GLY A 98 12.12 19.76 3.35
N VAL A 99 11.67 18.51 3.27
CA VAL A 99 12.57 17.33 3.30
C VAL A 99 13.20 17.06 1.92
N VAL A 100 12.44 17.17 0.83
CA VAL A 100 12.91 16.66 -0.48
C VAL A 100 13.28 17.77 -1.47
N SER A 101 12.90 19.03 -1.23
CA SER A 101 13.19 20.18 -2.08
C SER A 101 12.89 19.95 -3.55
N PRO A 102 11.61 19.73 -3.95
CA PRO A 102 11.26 19.38 -5.32
C PRO A 102 11.55 20.52 -6.28
N THR A 103 12.06 20.19 -7.46
CA THR A 103 12.27 21.12 -8.56
C THR A 103 10.94 21.53 -9.22
N LEU A 104 9.95 20.66 -9.18
CA LEU A 104 8.63 20.86 -9.79
C LEU A 104 7.55 20.08 -9.02
N VAL A 105 6.35 20.68 -8.93
CA VAL A 105 5.12 20.01 -8.52
C VAL A 105 4.18 19.90 -9.71
N LEU A 106 3.73 18.69 -10.03
CA LEU A 106 2.65 18.42 -10.97
C LEU A 106 1.38 18.11 -10.19
N ALA A 107 0.30 18.83 -10.41
CA ALA A 107 -0.90 18.71 -9.62
C ALA A 107 -2.20 18.67 -10.43
N ASP A 108 -3.21 18.00 -9.89
CA ASP A 108 -4.57 18.17 -10.37
C ASP A 108 -5.09 19.56 -9.98
N PRO A 109 -5.77 20.29 -10.87
CA PRO A 109 -6.33 21.63 -10.60
C PRO A 109 -7.22 21.71 -9.36
N ARG A 110 -7.88 20.61 -9.02
CA ARG A 110 -8.71 20.51 -7.80
C ARG A 110 -7.94 20.69 -6.49
N ASN A 111 -6.62 20.51 -6.52
CA ASN A 111 -5.74 20.68 -5.37
C ASN A 111 -5.15 22.09 -5.26
N ARG A 112 -5.55 23.04 -6.14
CA ARG A 112 -5.00 24.42 -6.20
C ARG A 112 -5.05 25.12 -4.84
N ALA A 113 -6.22 25.16 -4.21
CA ALA A 113 -6.39 25.82 -2.91
C ALA A 113 -5.50 25.22 -1.80
N THR A 114 -5.30 23.89 -1.81
CA THR A 114 -4.43 23.20 -0.86
C THR A 114 -2.96 23.56 -1.09
N LEU A 115 -2.53 23.65 -2.34
CA LEU A 115 -1.15 24.00 -2.71
C LEU A 115 -0.84 25.48 -2.44
N GLU A 116 -1.77 26.38 -2.74
CA GLU A 116 -1.67 27.80 -2.40
C GLU A 116 -1.53 28.01 -0.88
N ALA A 117 -2.36 27.30 -0.10
CA ALA A 117 -2.28 27.35 1.37
C ALA A 117 -0.97 26.75 1.92
N ALA A 118 -0.36 25.80 1.21
CA ALA A 118 0.90 25.18 1.60
C ALA A 118 2.12 26.08 1.32
N ALA A 119 2.02 27.07 0.41
CA ALA A 119 3.06 28.03 0.05
C ALA A 119 4.44 27.38 -0.22
N LEU A 120 4.48 26.40 -1.11
CA LEU A 120 5.60 25.45 -1.25
C LEU A 120 6.94 26.06 -1.68
N GLY A 121 6.96 27.25 -2.26
CA GLY A 121 8.20 27.94 -2.69
C GLY A 121 8.88 27.31 -3.92
N CYS A 122 8.22 26.38 -4.62
CA CYS A 122 8.71 25.76 -5.85
C CYS A 122 7.63 25.86 -6.96
N PRO A 123 8.04 25.75 -8.25
CA PRO A 123 7.10 25.79 -9.37
C PRO A 123 6.01 24.73 -9.27
N VAL A 124 4.77 25.11 -9.59
CA VAL A 124 3.61 24.22 -9.67
C VAL A 124 3.03 24.32 -11.07
N ALA A 125 2.79 23.18 -11.73
CA ALA A 125 2.07 23.08 -12.99
C ALA A 125 0.86 22.14 -12.80
N TYR A 126 -0.23 22.48 -13.48
CA TYR A 126 -1.46 21.70 -13.38
C TYR A 126 -1.65 20.83 -14.62
N VAL A 127 -2.09 19.57 -14.39
CA VAL A 127 -2.17 18.56 -15.45
C VAL A 127 -3.17 18.85 -16.56
N ASP A 128 -4.00 19.88 -16.43
CA ASP A 128 -4.93 20.37 -17.46
C ASP A 128 -4.36 21.54 -18.26
N GLU A 129 -3.15 22.04 -17.95
CA GLU A 129 -2.51 23.09 -18.72
C GLU A 129 -2.11 22.57 -20.10
N SER A 130 -2.40 23.38 -21.12
CA SER A 130 -2.00 23.06 -22.49
C SER A 130 -0.48 22.99 -22.65
N GLY A 131 -0.01 22.09 -23.51
CA GLY A 131 1.41 21.91 -23.79
C GLY A 131 2.15 20.93 -22.89
N LEU A 132 1.55 20.45 -21.78
CA LEU A 132 2.20 19.44 -20.93
C LEU A 132 2.30 18.08 -21.63
N PHE A 133 1.21 17.61 -22.19
CA PHE A 133 1.09 16.27 -22.79
C PHE A 133 0.94 16.32 -24.34
N ASP A 134 0.73 17.49 -24.91
CA ASP A 134 0.47 17.73 -26.33
C ASP A 134 1.45 18.75 -26.95
N GLY A 135 2.43 19.26 -26.18
CA GLY A 135 3.45 20.17 -26.63
C GLY A 135 4.41 19.53 -27.65
N PRO A 136 5.20 20.37 -28.38
CA PRO A 136 6.10 19.90 -29.44
C PRO A 136 7.36 19.21 -28.91
N ASP A 137 7.74 19.47 -27.66
CA ASP A 137 8.99 18.96 -27.09
C ASP A 137 8.82 17.49 -26.69
N VAL A 138 9.79 16.68 -27.12
CA VAL A 138 9.87 15.26 -26.79
C VAL A 138 11.23 14.96 -26.17
N ALA A 139 11.26 14.18 -25.10
CA ALA A 139 12.51 13.72 -24.51
C ALA A 139 12.72 12.22 -24.73
N GLU A 140 13.91 11.87 -25.19
CA GLU A 140 14.36 10.48 -25.23
C GLU A 140 14.67 9.95 -23.83
N ALA A 141 14.52 8.64 -23.65
CA ALA A 141 14.83 7.99 -22.40
C ALA A 141 16.33 7.87 -22.17
N VAL A 142 16.82 8.40 -21.05
CA VAL A 142 18.25 8.36 -20.70
C VAL A 142 18.66 6.97 -20.20
N THR A 143 19.95 6.66 -20.33
CA THR A 143 20.51 5.42 -19.77
C THR A 143 20.74 5.57 -18.27
N LEU A 144 20.25 4.62 -17.49
CA LEU A 144 20.29 4.63 -16.02
C LEU A 144 20.93 3.38 -15.48
N ARG A 145 21.58 3.51 -14.32
CA ARG A 145 22.15 2.40 -13.55
C ARG A 145 21.13 1.88 -12.55
N PRO A 146 21.24 0.62 -12.09
CA PRO A 146 20.29 0.02 -11.15
C PRO A 146 20.08 0.80 -9.84
N LEU A 147 21.12 1.48 -9.37
CA LEU A 147 21.12 2.26 -8.13
C LEU A 147 20.85 3.76 -8.34
N ASP A 148 20.65 4.22 -9.59
CA ASP A 148 20.23 5.61 -9.77
C ASP A 148 18.86 5.82 -9.13
N PRO A 149 18.65 6.89 -8.37
CA PRO A 149 17.38 7.18 -7.70
C PRO A 149 16.22 7.28 -8.70
N CYS A 150 15.01 6.85 -8.29
CA CYS A 150 13.82 6.96 -9.15
C CYS A 150 12.52 7.30 -8.43
N LEU A 151 12.37 6.88 -7.18
CA LEU A 151 11.09 7.01 -6.47
C LEU A 151 11.34 7.35 -5.00
N LEU A 152 10.60 8.31 -4.51
CA LEU A 152 10.47 8.64 -3.09
C LEU A 152 9.07 8.26 -2.60
N THR A 153 9.01 7.77 -1.36
CA THR A 153 7.72 7.52 -0.70
C THR A 153 7.86 7.80 0.79
N PHE A 154 6.97 8.60 1.34
CA PHE A 154 6.95 8.80 2.79
C PHE A 154 6.31 7.64 3.52
N THR A 155 6.93 7.19 4.61
CA THR A 155 6.31 6.24 5.54
C THR A 155 5.47 6.99 6.56
N SER A 156 4.34 6.43 6.93
CA SER A 156 3.51 6.92 8.03
C SER A 156 4.08 6.50 9.39
N GLY A 157 5.30 6.85 9.73
CA GLY A 157 5.98 6.39 10.95
C GLY A 157 5.03 6.11 12.12
N THR A 158 5.09 4.91 12.69
CA THR A 158 4.22 4.50 13.82
C THR A 158 4.57 5.24 15.12
N ALA A 159 5.75 5.80 15.21
CA ALA A 159 6.31 6.44 16.42
C ALA A 159 7.10 7.73 16.17
N GLY A 160 6.95 8.41 15.00
CA GLY A 160 7.76 9.61 14.73
C GLY A 160 7.40 10.36 13.46
N GLU A 161 8.25 11.29 13.07
CA GLU A 161 8.15 12.03 11.81
C GLU A 161 8.19 11.07 10.60
N PRO A 162 7.40 11.33 9.54
CA PRO A 162 7.45 10.54 8.32
C PRO A 162 8.85 10.54 7.71
N LYS A 163 9.36 9.35 7.35
CA LYS A 163 10.67 9.20 6.69
C LYS A 163 10.48 9.09 5.19
N ALA A 164 11.30 9.80 4.42
CA ALA A 164 11.31 9.70 2.96
C ALA A 164 12.20 8.52 2.54
N VAL A 165 11.59 7.44 2.06
CA VAL A 165 12.25 6.22 1.58
C VAL A 165 12.61 6.42 0.11
N LEU A 166 13.91 6.29 -0.22
CA LEU A 166 14.44 6.48 -1.57
C LEU A 166 14.70 5.13 -2.24
N HIS A 167 14.13 4.91 -3.42
CA HIS A 167 14.34 3.72 -4.24
C HIS A 167 15.15 4.02 -5.49
N GLY A 168 15.98 3.04 -5.89
CA GLY A 168 16.72 3.06 -7.14
C GLY A 168 15.96 2.41 -8.29
N GLN A 169 16.48 2.58 -9.53
CA GLN A 169 15.88 2.02 -10.75
C GLN A 169 15.66 0.50 -10.69
N ARG A 170 16.49 -0.23 -9.91
CA ARG A 170 16.31 -1.67 -9.68
C ARG A 170 14.96 -2.01 -9.04
N TYR A 171 14.36 -1.08 -8.28
CA TYR A 171 13.04 -1.26 -7.67
C TYR A 171 11.96 -1.50 -8.72
N LEU A 172 12.01 -0.82 -9.85
CA LEU A 172 11.00 -0.91 -10.90
C LEU A 172 11.03 -2.29 -11.58
N ALA A 173 12.22 -2.76 -11.96
CA ALA A 173 12.38 -4.10 -12.54
C ALA A 173 12.18 -5.22 -11.52
N GLY A 174 12.57 -4.99 -10.27
CA GLY A 174 12.39 -5.94 -9.16
C GLY A 174 10.93 -6.29 -8.87
N GLN A 175 9.99 -5.44 -9.31
CA GLN A 175 8.57 -5.77 -9.21
C GLN A 175 8.16 -7.00 -10.05
N ALA A 176 8.99 -7.47 -10.97
CA ALA A 176 8.71 -8.67 -11.77
C ALA A 176 8.46 -9.91 -10.90
N VAL A 177 9.18 -10.04 -9.77
CA VAL A 177 9.03 -11.19 -8.87
C VAL A 177 7.63 -11.23 -8.26
N GLN A 178 7.17 -10.13 -7.66
CA GLN A 178 5.80 -10.08 -7.11
C GLN A 178 4.72 -10.12 -8.20
N ALA A 179 5.00 -9.55 -9.37
CA ALA A 179 4.08 -9.57 -10.50
C ALA A 179 3.82 -10.99 -10.98
N GLU A 180 4.85 -11.85 -10.97
CA GLU A 180 4.74 -13.25 -11.40
C GLU A 180 4.13 -14.14 -10.34
N HIS A 181 4.60 -14.04 -9.11
CA HIS A 181 4.30 -15.05 -8.08
C HIS A 181 3.13 -14.70 -7.17
N TRP A 182 2.84 -13.41 -6.96
CA TRP A 182 1.80 -12.98 -6.04
C TRP A 182 0.62 -12.29 -6.75
N LEU A 183 0.84 -11.17 -7.48
CA LEU A 183 -0.21 -10.49 -8.23
C LEU A 183 -0.74 -11.37 -9.36
N ALA A 184 0.16 -11.99 -10.09
CA ALA A 184 -0.04 -13.03 -11.11
C ALA A 184 -1.09 -12.69 -12.19
N PRO A 185 -1.03 -11.51 -12.83
CA PRO A 185 -1.84 -11.27 -14.00
C PRO A 185 -1.29 -12.04 -15.20
N ALA A 186 -2.18 -12.45 -16.10
CA ALA A 186 -1.82 -12.95 -17.42
C ALA A 186 -1.73 -11.79 -18.42
N ARG A 187 -1.05 -12.03 -19.53
CA ARG A 187 -1.04 -11.07 -20.64
C ARG A 187 -2.47 -10.76 -21.10
N GLY A 188 -2.80 -9.49 -21.24
CA GLY A 188 -4.11 -9.02 -21.67
C GLY A 188 -5.17 -8.94 -20.57
N ASP A 189 -4.85 -9.32 -19.32
CA ASP A 189 -5.74 -9.10 -18.19
C ASP A 189 -5.91 -7.61 -17.89
N LEU A 190 -7.03 -7.27 -17.26
CA LEU A 190 -7.22 -5.99 -16.61
C LEU A 190 -7.02 -6.17 -15.09
N VAL A 191 -6.03 -5.48 -14.56
CA VAL A 191 -5.70 -5.47 -13.12
C VAL A 191 -6.24 -4.19 -12.49
N TRP A 192 -6.87 -4.31 -11.34
CA TRP A 192 -7.26 -3.16 -10.56
C TRP A 192 -6.64 -3.18 -9.17
N CYS A 193 -5.66 -2.31 -8.95
CA CYS A 193 -5.21 -1.97 -7.61
C CYS A 193 -5.90 -0.68 -7.17
N THR A 194 -6.61 -0.75 -6.05
CA THR A 194 -7.46 0.35 -5.55
C THR A 194 -6.70 1.37 -4.71
N ALA A 195 -5.42 1.14 -4.47
CA ALA A 195 -4.59 2.07 -3.69
C ALA A 195 -4.54 3.44 -4.36
N ALA A 196 -4.79 4.49 -3.59
CA ALA A 196 -4.65 5.86 -4.08
C ALA A 196 -3.21 6.17 -4.50
N SER A 197 -3.04 7.02 -5.50
CA SER A 197 -1.74 7.57 -5.89
C SER A 197 -1.02 8.13 -4.67
N GLY A 198 0.30 7.96 -4.59
CA GLY A 198 1.10 8.43 -3.46
C GLY A 198 1.34 7.42 -2.35
N TRP A 199 0.59 6.31 -2.28
CA TRP A 199 0.93 5.23 -1.36
C TRP A 199 2.02 4.32 -1.92
N SER A 200 2.90 3.79 -1.06
CA SER A 200 4.03 2.95 -1.48
C SER A 200 3.62 1.74 -2.32
N LYS A 201 2.42 1.20 -2.08
CA LYS A 201 1.87 0.08 -2.84
C LYS A 201 1.13 0.49 -4.11
N SER A 202 0.93 1.80 -4.39
CA SER A 202 0.14 2.24 -5.53
C SER A 202 0.85 1.97 -6.86
N ALA A 203 1.87 2.73 -7.22
CA ALA A 203 2.50 2.62 -8.53
C ALA A 203 2.92 1.19 -8.88
N ARG A 204 3.54 0.47 -7.92
CA ARG A 204 4.01 -0.90 -8.14
C ARG A 204 2.89 -1.87 -8.51
N ASN A 205 1.70 -1.75 -7.89
CA ASN A 205 0.58 -2.67 -8.10
C ASN A 205 -0.47 -2.13 -9.07
N VAL A 206 -0.52 -0.79 -9.28
CA VAL A 206 -1.46 -0.19 -10.24
C VAL A 206 -1.01 -0.46 -11.66
N PHE A 207 0.25 -0.11 -12.02
CA PHE A 207 0.69 -0.23 -13.41
C PHE A 207 2.07 -0.90 -13.60
N ILE A 208 3.04 -0.74 -12.67
CA ILE A 208 4.39 -1.28 -12.88
C ILE A 208 4.36 -2.81 -12.98
N ALA A 209 3.83 -3.50 -11.97
CA ALA A 209 3.75 -4.95 -11.96
C ALA A 209 2.82 -5.51 -13.06
N PRO A 210 1.61 -4.97 -13.31
CA PRO A 210 0.79 -5.37 -14.44
C PRO A 210 1.50 -5.25 -15.79
N TRP A 211 2.13 -4.12 -16.09
CA TRP A 211 2.80 -3.90 -17.36
C TRP A 211 4.01 -4.82 -17.58
N LEU A 212 4.76 -5.15 -16.53
CA LEU A 212 5.82 -6.17 -16.61
C LEU A 212 5.30 -7.55 -17.03
N ARG A 213 4.00 -7.82 -16.87
CA ARG A 213 3.35 -9.07 -17.31
C ARG A 213 2.53 -8.91 -18.60
N GLY A 214 2.51 -7.71 -19.21
CA GLY A 214 1.71 -7.40 -20.39
C GLY A 214 0.20 -7.34 -20.11
N ALA A 215 -0.17 -6.99 -18.88
CA ALA A 215 -1.53 -6.74 -18.43
C ALA A 215 -1.81 -5.24 -18.41
N ALA A 216 -3.09 -4.85 -18.61
CA ALA A 216 -3.55 -3.47 -18.50
C ALA A 216 -3.92 -3.12 -17.05
N ALA A 217 -3.96 -1.83 -16.73
CA ALA A 217 -4.35 -1.33 -15.42
C ALA A 217 -5.66 -0.53 -15.47
N LEU A 218 -6.55 -0.75 -14.50
CA LEU A 218 -7.73 0.09 -14.29
C LEU A 218 -7.41 1.23 -13.34
N LEU A 219 -7.64 2.45 -13.79
CA LEU A 219 -7.58 3.67 -12.99
C LEU A 219 -9.00 4.14 -12.67
N HIS A 220 -9.28 4.34 -11.40
CA HIS A 220 -10.57 4.87 -10.95
C HIS A 220 -10.34 6.02 -9.98
N ASP A 221 -10.72 7.22 -10.41
CA ASP A 221 -10.48 8.46 -9.70
C ASP A 221 -11.71 8.91 -8.88
N ALA A 222 -12.43 7.99 -8.26
CA ALA A 222 -13.54 8.31 -7.39
C ALA A 222 -13.26 7.88 -5.94
N ARG A 223 -14.04 8.43 -5.01
CA ARG A 223 -14.00 7.99 -3.62
C ARG A 223 -14.45 6.55 -3.49
N PHE A 224 -13.98 5.89 -2.45
CA PHE A 224 -14.37 4.53 -2.13
C PHE A 224 -15.89 4.44 -1.83
N ASP A 225 -16.58 3.63 -2.61
CA ASP A 225 -17.94 3.20 -2.37
C ASP A 225 -17.99 1.68 -2.53
N PRO A 226 -18.44 0.91 -1.53
CA PRO A 226 -18.43 -0.55 -1.56
C PRO A 226 -19.24 -1.17 -2.70
N ALA A 227 -20.44 -0.63 -3.01
CA ALA A 227 -21.31 -1.16 -4.05
C ALA A 227 -20.75 -0.83 -5.44
N ALA A 228 -20.40 0.43 -5.68
CA ALA A 228 -19.78 0.87 -6.92
C ALA A 228 -18.48 0.11 -7.23
N ARG A 229 -17.73 -0.29 -6.18
CA ARG A 229 -16.50 -1.10 -6.31
C ARG A 229 -16.80 -2.45 -6.97
N LEU A 230 -17.79 -3.19 -6.47
CA LEU A 230 -18.16 -4.49 -7.02
C LEU A 230 -18.79 -4.38 -8.43
N GLU A 231 -19.62 -3.39 -8.65
CA GLU A 231 -20.19 -3.12 -9.98
C GLU A 231 -19.10 -2.85 -11.02
N LEU A 232 -18.06 -2.10 -10.63
CA LEU A 232 -16.96 -1.76 -11.52
C LEU A 232 -16.10 -2.99 -11.84
N VAL A 233 -15.84 -3.87 -10.86
CA VAL A 233 -15.14 -5.14 -11.05
C VAL A 233 -15.84 -5.99 -12.14
N GLU A 234 -17.15 -6.08 -12.06
CA GLU A 234 -17.95 -6.86 -13.03
C GLU A 234 -18.00 -6.16 -14.40
N ARG A 235 -18.35 -4.88 -14.44
CA ARG A 235 -18.54 -4.09 -15.66
C ARG A 235 -17.26 -3.96 -16.49
N GLU A 236 -16.12 -3.72 -15.84
CA GLU A 236 -14.83 -3.62 -16.53
C GLU A 236 -14.15 -4.97 -16.75
N ARG A 237 -14.76 -6.07 -16.28
CA ARG A 237 -14.20 -7.42 -16.42
C ARG A 237 -12.81 -7.53 -15.80
N VAL A 238 -12.66 -6.97 -14.59
CA VAL A 238 -11.38 -7.02 -13.84
C VAL A 238 -10.99 -8.47 -13.59
N ALA A 239 -9.78 -8.84 -14.02
CA ALA A 239 -9.25 -10.20 -13.85
C ALA A 239 -8.54 -10.39 -12.50
N VAL A 240 -7.82 -9.38 -12.02
CA VAL A 240 -7.12 -9.40 -10.73
C VAL A 240 -7.45 -8.13 -9.96
N LEU A 241 -7.96 -8.30 -8.74
CA LEU A 241 -8.31 -7.20 -7.83
C LEU A 241 -7.34 -7.17 -6.64
N CYS A 242 -6.65 -6.05 -6.49
CA CYS A 242 -5.73 -5.80 -5.39
C CYS A 242 -6.30 -4.70 -4.48
N MET A 243 -6.69 -5.05 -3.27
CA MET A 243 -7.25 -4.11 -2.30
C MET A 243 -6.55 -4.17 -0.94
N ALA A 244 -6.72 -3.14 -0.14
CA ALA A 244 -6.35 -3.18 1.26
C ALA A 244 -7.30 -4.09 2.06
N PRO A 245 -6.83 -4.74 3.16
CA PRO A 245 -7.67 -5.51 4.06
C PRO A 245 -8.92 -4.76 4.54
N THR A 246 -8.77 -3.47 4.83
CA THR A 246 -9.88 -2.60 5.23
C THR A 246 -10.99 -2.52 4.17
N GLU A 247 -10.65 -2.42 2.86
CA GLU A 247 -11.65 -2.39 1.79
C GLU A 247 -12.39 -3.72 1.68
N TYR A 248 -11.67 -4.85 1.73
CA TYR A 248 -12.26 -6.20 1.75
C TYR A 248 -13.25 -6.36 2.89
N ARG A 249 -12.89 -5.90 4.10
CA ARG A 249 -13.73 -5.95 5.30
C ARG A 249 -14.98 -5.11 5.17
N VAL A 250 -14.84 -3.84 4.72
CA VAL A 250 -15.98 -2.92 4.57
C VAL A 250 -16.96 -3.41 3.52
N ILE A 251 -16.48 -3.94 2.39
CA ILE A 251 -17.33 -4.50 1.35
C ILE A 251 -18.08 -5.72 1.89
N ALA A 252 -17.39 -6.68 2.53
CA ALA A 252 -18.02 -7.87 3.11
C ALA A 252 -19.09 -7.55 4.14
N ALA A 253 -18.93 -6.45 4.89
CA ALA A 253 -19.90 -6.04 5.90
C ALA A 253 -21.11 -5.27 5.35
N ARG A 254 -21.02 -4.65 4.18
CA ARG A 254 -22.02 -3.67 3.70
C ARG A 254 -22.72 -4.07 2.41
N VAL A 255 -22.14 -4.97 1.62
CA VAL A 255 -22.66 -5.29 0.28
C VAL A 255 -22.71 -6.79 0.09
N PRO A 256 -23.80 -7.33 -0.47
CA PRO A 256 -23.85 -8.73 -0.85
C PRO A 256 -22.77 -9.05 -1.89
N LEU A 257 -21.89 -9.98 -1.54
CA LEU A 257 -20.82 -10.42 -2.43
C LEU A 257 -21.38 -11.41 -3.46
N ARG A 258 -20.83 -11.36 -4.66
CA ARG A 258 -21.12 -12.29 -5.74
C ARG A 258 -19.88 -12.56 -6.59
N ALA A 259 -19.85 -13.69 -7.26
CA ALA A 259 -18.82 -14.00 -8.23
C ALA A 259 -18.91 -13.05 -9.43
N ALA A 260 -17.77 -12.56 -9.89
CA ALA A 260 -17.66 -11.80 -11.14
C ALA A 260 -16.97 -12.69 -12.20
N PRO A 261 -17.55 -12.87 -13.39
CA PRO A 261 -17.11 -13.92 -14.33
C PRO A 261 -15.67 -13.80 -14.83
N ALA A 262 -15.13 -12.58 -14.89
CA ALA A 262 -13.75 -12.35 -15.33
C ALA A 262 -12.74 -12.40 -14.16
N LEU A 263 -13.21 -12.25 -12.92
CA LEU A 263 -12.36 -12.19 -11.74
C LEU A 263 -11.79 -13.58 -11.44
N ARG A 264 -10.46 -13.68 -11.41
CA ARG A 264 -9.74 -14.95 -11.16
C ARG A 264 -8.67 -14.80 -10.06
N GLY A 265 -8.42 -13.60 -9.58
CA GLY A 265 -7.45 -13.34 -8.52
C GLY A 265 -7.86 -12.21 -7.58
N LEU A 266 -7.80 -12.50 -6.29
CA LEU A 266 -7.94 -11.53 -5.22
C LEU A 266 -6.63 -11.49 -4.45
N VAL A 267 -6.05 -10.30 -4.28
CA VAL A 267 -4.80 -10.13 -3.53
C VAL A 267 -4.91 -8.98 -2.53
N SER A 268 -4.21 -9.11 -1.42
CA SER A 268 -4.19 -8.14 -0.33
C SER A 268 -2.80 -7.99 0.25
N ALA A 269 -2.45 -6.79 0.71
CA ALA A 269 -1.22 -6.53 1.46
C ALA A 269 -1.33 -5.22 2.25
N GLY A 270 -0.48 -5.08 3.27
CA GLY A 270 -0.28 -3.82 4.01
C GLY A 270 -0.88 -3.77 5.40
N GLU A 271 -1.80 -4.68 5.72
CA GLU A 271 -2.35 -4.94 7.05
C GLU A 271 -2.63 -6.44 7.14
N ALA A 272 -2.76 -6.97 8.34
CA ALA A 272 -3.21 -8.35 8.48
C ALA A 272 -4.70 -8.49 8.13
N LEU A 273 -5.05 -9.54 7.42
CA LEU A 273 -6.42 -9.82 6.98
C LEU A 273 -7.09 -10.81 7.92
N ASN A 274 -8.26 -10.43 8.43
CA ASN A 274 -9.03 -11.26 9.34
C ASN A 274 -9.51 -12.55 8.67
N PRO A 275 -9.36 -13.73 9.32
CA PRO A 275 -9.79 -15.02 8.77
C PRO A 275 -11.28 -15.08 8.36
N GLU A 276 -12.17 -14.41 9.09
CA GLU A 276 -13.59 -14.36 8.77
C GLU A 276 -13.86 -13.64 7.45
N VAL A 277 -13.15 -12.54 7.16
CA VAL A 277 -13.24 -11.84 5.88
C VAL A 277 -12.78 -12.74 4.73
N LEU A 278 -11.68 -13.49 4.94
CA LEU A 278 -11.20 -14.49 3.97
C LEU A 278 -12.28 -15.52 3.65
N ARG A 279 -12.93 -16.07 4.69
CA ARG A 279 -13.98 -17.07 4.57
C ARG A 279 -15.20 -16.53 3.80
N ILE A 280 -15.68 -15.33 4.16
CA ILE A 280 -16.84 -14.68 3.51
C ILE A 280 -16.58 -14.49 2.01
N TRP A 281 -15.43 -13.92 1.64
CA TRP A 281 -15.07 -13.71 0.25
C TRP A 281 -14.93 -15.02 -0.53
N GLN A 282 -14.27 -16.02 0.04
CA GLN A 282 -14.10 -17.32 -0.61
C GLN A 282 -15.43 -18.04 -0.84
N GLN A 283 -16.34 -18.00 0.13
CA GLN A 283 -17.67 -18.59 0.00
C GLN A 283 -18.51 -17.89 -1.08
N ALA A 284 -18.45 -16.56 -1.15
CA ALA A 284 -19.28 -15.79 -2.09
C ALA A 284 -18.73 -15.79 -3.53
N THR A 285 -17.41 -15.80 -3.69
CA THR A 285 -16.77 -15.63 -5.02
C THR A 285 -16.13 -16.91 -5.53
N GLY A 286 -15.91 -17.91 -4.70
CA GLY A 286 -15.11 -19.10 -5.01
C GLY A 286 -13.60 -18.84 -5.02
N LEU A 287 -13.15 -17.61 -4.78
CA LEU A 287 -11.76 -17.22 -4.86
C LEU A 287 -11.17 -16.90 -3.48
N PRO A 288 -10.01 -17.47 -3.14
CA PRO A 288 -9.29 -17.07 -1.94
C PRO A 288 -8.63 -15.71 -2.14
N ILE A 289 -8.58 -14.90 -1.09
CA ILE A 289 -7.73 -13.70 -1.07
C ILE A 289 -6.31 -14.14 -0.72
N ARG A 290 -5.36 -13.89 -1.62
CA ARG A 290 -3.94 -14.17 -1.42
C ARG A 290 -3.29 -12.98 -0.73
N ASP A 291 -2.93 -13.18 0.53
CA ASP A 291 -2.23 -12.15 1.29
C ASP A 291 -0.74 -12.15 0.96
N GLY A 292 -0.10 -11.03 1.25
CA GLY A 292 1.33 -10.85 1.11
C GLY A 292 1.84 -9.72 1.99
N TYR A 293 3.13 -9.77 2.30
CA TYR A 293 3.76 -8.85 3.22
C TYR A 293 4.97 -8.16 2.58
N GLY A 294 5.18 -6.94 2.99
CA GLY A 294 6.35 -6.14 2.68
C GLY A 294 6.23 -4.74 3.28
N GLN A 295 7.32 -4.02 3.23
CA GLN A 295 7.43 -2.66 3.77
C GLN A 295 7.67 -1.66 2.65
N THR A 296 7.60 -0.37 2.94
CA THR A 296 7.99 0.66 1.99
C THR A 296 9.46 0.47 1.58
N GLU A 297 10.29 0.13 2.54
CA GLU A 297 11.74 -0.05 2.41
C GLU A 297 12.12 -1.28 1.55
N THR A 298 11.31 -2.33 1.61
CA THR A 298 11.67 -3.61 0.98
C THR A 298 10.88 -3.92 -0.29
N GLY A 299 9.74 -3.25 -0.51
CA GLY A 299 8.76 -3.77 -1.45
C GLY A 299 8.10 -5.03 -0.92
N GLN A 300 7.67 -5.93 -1.80
CA GLN A 300 7.03 -7.19 -1.43
C GLN A 300 8.10 -8.24 -1.07
N LEU A 301 8.01 -8.84 0.12
CA LEU A 301 8.91 -9.88 0.61
C LEU A 301 8.28 -11.27 0.57
N THR A 302 6.99 -11.37 0.91
CA THR A 302 6.27 -12.64 0.94
C THR A 302 4.96 -12.54 0.17
N GLY A 303 4.39 -13.70 -0.17
CA GLY A 303 3.07 -13.76 -0.78
C GLY A 303 2.57 -15.19 -0.93
N MET A 304 1.26 -15.35 -0.98
CA MET A 304 0.64 -16.61 -1.38
C MET A 304 0.63 -16.72 -2.90
N PRO A 305 1.19 -17.78 -3.48
CA PRO A 305 1.30 -17.93 -4.92
C PRO A 305 -0.07 -18.16 -5.57
N ALA A 306 -0.22 -17.72 -6.82
CA ALA A 306 -1.39 -18.06 -7.61
C ALA A 306 -1.39 -19.57 -7.93
N GLY A 307 -2.52 -20.23 -7.70
CA GLY A 307 -2.68 -21.68 -7.96
C GLY A 307 -1.94 -22.58 -6.96
N GLY A 308 -1.29 -22.01 -5.95
CA GLY A 308 -0.64 -22.76 -4.87
C GLY A 308 -1.52 -22.96 -3.64
N GLU A 309 -0.94 -23.55 -2.61
CA GLU A 309 -1.59 -23.72 -1.32
C GLU A 309 -1.93 -22.36 -0.70
N ILE A 310 -3.15 -22.24 -0.20
CA ILE A 310 -3.63 -21.08 0.54
C ILE A 310 -3.72 -21.42 2.03
N ARG A 311 -3.01 -20.67 2.85
CA ARG A 311 -3.02 -20.83 4.29
C ARG A 311 -3.68 -19.59 4.93
N PRO A 312 -4.96 -19.67 5.32
CA PRO A 312 -5.69 -18.52 5.88
C PRO A 312 -4.95 -17.89 7.08
N GLY A 313 -4.89 -16.55 7.10
CA GLY A 313 -4.18 -15.79 8.13
C GLY A 313 -2.67 -15.71 7.98
N SER A 314 -2.07 -16.45 7.02
CA SER A 314 -0.66 -16.32 6.69
C SER A 314 -0.40 -15.19 5.69
N MET A 315 0.76 -14.57 5.79
CA MET A 315 1.30 -13.63 4.79
C MET A 315 1.96 -14.36 3.58
N GLY A 316 1.79 -15.68 3.49
CA GLY A 316 2.47 -16.50 2.48
C GLY A 316 3.89 -16.90 2.87
N ARG A 317 4.66 -17.31 1.86
CA ARG A 317 6.07 -17.68 1.96
C ARG A 317 6.96 -16.61 1.35
N ALA A 318 8.26 -16.67 1.61
CA ALA A 318 9.23 -15.81 0.94
C ALA A 318 9.04 -15.86 -0.59
N LEU A 319 9.06 -14.71 -1.25
CA LEU A 319 9.05 -14.65 -2.70
C LEU A 319 10.33 -15.30 -3.26
N PRO A 320 10.27 -15.95 -4.44
CA PRO A 320 11.43 -16.59 -5.04
C PRO A 320 12.65 -15.68 -5.12
N GLY A 321 13.80 -16.22 -4.69
CA GLY A 321 15.05 -15.48 -4.62
C GLY A 321 15.24 -14.59 -3.40
N THR A 322 14.19 -14.39 -2.58
CA THR A 322 14.27 -13.59 -1.35
C THR A 322 14.68 -14.49 -0.16
N ARG A 323 15.74 -14.11 0.54
CA ARG A 323 16.19 -14.78 1.75
C ARG A 323 15.64 -14.10 2.99
N LEU A 324 14.81 -14.82 3.73
CA LEU A 324 14.20 -14.41 5.00
C LEU A 324 14.55 -15.42 6.09
N TRP A 325 14.62 -14.95 7.34
CA TRP A 325 14.70 -15.81 8.53
C TRP A 325 14.08 -15.11 9.73
N ILE A 326 13.88 -15.87 10.79
CA ILE A 326 13.38 -15.35 12.05
C ILE A 326 14.52 -15.31 13.06
N GLU A 327 14.75 -14.15 13.68
CA GLU A 327 15.70 -13.96 14.74
C GLU A 327 15.03 -13.27 15.93
N ASP A 328 15.05 -13.90 17.09
CA ASP A 328 14.35 -13.44 18.31
C ASP A 328 12.82 -13.22 18.11
N GLY A 329 12.23 -13.95 17.17
CA GLY A 329 10.85 -13.83 16.78
C GLY A 329 10.56 -12.68 15.82
N GLU A 330 11.56 -11.95 15.38
CA GLU A 330 11.46 -10.87 14.39
C GLU A 330 11.82 -11.37 12.99
N LEU A 331 11.08 -10.93 11.98
CA LEU A 331 11.41 -11.23 10.58
C LEU A 331 12.61 -10.40 10.15
N VAL A 332 13.59 -11.08 9.57
CA VAL A 332 14.81 -10.46 9.04
C VAL A 332 14.97 -10.81 7.57
N ALA A 333 15.41 -9.85 6.77
CA ALA A 333 15.64 -10.03 5.35
C ALA A 333 17.13 -9.78 5.00
N ASP A 334 17.65 -10.53 4.04
CA ASP A 334 18.93 -10.25 3.42
C ASP A 334 18.76 -9.24 2.27
N PRO A 335 19.18 -7.98 2.44
CA PRO A 335 19.03 -6.93 1.43
C PRO A 335 19.61 -7.26 0.06
N ALA A 336 20.67 -8.08 0.03
CA ALA A 336 21.32 -8.48 -1.22
C ALA A 336 20.41 -9.33 -2.12
N THR A 337 19.43 -10.02 -1.53
CA THR A 337 18.47 -10.88 -2.22
C THR A 337 17.15 -10.18 -2.54
N VAL A 338 16.96 -8.94 -2.10
CA VAL A 338 15.74 -8.16 -2.30
C VAL A 338 15.98 -7.08 -3.37
N PRO A 339 15.61 -7.33 -4.64
CA PRO A 339 15.90 -6.39 -5.72
C PRO A 339 15.20 -5.05 -5.54
N THR A 340 14.11 -5.03 -4.77
CA THR A 340 13.30 -3.84 -4.45
C THR A 340 13.76 -3.10 -3.19
N PHE A 341 14.84 -3.55 -2.54
CA PHE A 341 15.35 -2.93 -1.33
C PHE A 341 15.78 -1.48 -1.58
N PHE A 342 15.39 -0.59 -0.68
CA PHE A 342 15.61 0.85 -0.80
C PHE A 342 17.10 1.25 -0.82
N LEU A 343 17.39 2.47 -1.21
CA LEU A 343 18.75 3.03 -1.19
C LEU A 343 19.10 3.64 0.18
N GLY A 344 18.09 4.09 0.91
CA GLY A 344 18.22 4.75 2.20
C GLY A 344 17.06 5.70 2.46
N TYR A 345 17.15 6.42 3.57
CA TYR A 345 16.23 7.48 3.91
C TYR A 345 16.78 8.83 3.47
N LEU A 346 15.97 9.64 2.81
CA LEU A 346 16.29 11.03 2.58
C LEU A 346 15.93 11.82 3.85
N GLY A 347 16.89 12.57 4.40
CA GLY A 347 16.70 13.40 5.58
C GLY A 347 17.01 14.86 5.29
N ALA A 348 16.72 15.75 6.24
CA ALA A 348 17.03 17.17 6.15
C ALA A 348 18.54 17.44 5.94
N ASP A 349 19.40 16.49 6.30
CA ASP A 349 20.86 16.56 6.20
C ASP A 349 21.42 15.90 4.91
N GLY A 350 20.57 15.59 3.92
CA GLY A 350 21.02 15.09 2.62
C GLY A 350 21.05 13.58 2.43
N GLY A 351 20.53 12.80 3.38
CA GLY A 351 20.28 11.37 3.21
C GLY A 351 21.26 10.44 3.91
N GLY A 352 20.72 9.36 4.47
CA GLY A 352 21.45 8.21 5.00
C GLY A 352 21.37 7.03 4.05
N GLU A 353 22.48 6.35 3.81
CA GLU A 353 22.48 5.05 3.11
C GLU A 353 21.59 4.05 3.84
N ALA A 354 21.06 3.08 3.10
CA ALA A 354 20.38 1.94 3.71
C ALA A 354 21.33 1.27 4.71
N PRO A 355 20.83 0.77 5.85
CA PRO A 355 21.65 0.08 6.82
C PRO A 355 22.46 -1.05 6.17
N GLY A 356 23.74 -1.11 6.42
CA GLY A 356 24.57 -2.23 6.03
C GLY A 356 24.21 -3.48 6.83
N GLY A 357 24.16 -4.66 6.18
CA GLY A 357 23.84 -5.93 6.81
C GLY A 357 22.35 -6.28 6.78
N PRO A 358 21.95 -7.31 7.55
CA PRO A 358 20.58 -7.80 7.59
C PRO A 358 19.56 -6.72 7.97
N TRP A 359 18.44 -6.71 7.26
CA TRP A 359 17.33 -5.79 7.53
C TRP A 359 16.38 -6.39 8.55
N ARG A 360 16.33 -5.80 9.74
CA ARG A 360 15.35 -6.13 10.77
C ARG A 360 14.06 -5.34 10.48
N THR A 361 12.97 -6.08 10.25
CA THR A 361 11.71 -5.46 9.81
C THR A 361 10.96 -4.74 10.93
N GLY A 362 11.27 -5.03 12.20
CA GLY A 362 10.48 -4.60 13.34
C GLY A 362 9.14 -5.33 13.46
N ASP A 363 8.92 -6.38 12.68
CA ASP A 363 7.69 -7.16 12.66
C ASP A 363 7.94 -8.57 13.22
N ARG A 364 7.17 -8.94 14.24
CA ARG A 364 7.21 -10.29 14.81
C ARG A 364 6.38 -11.23 13.97
N VAL A 365 6.96 -12.41 13.74
CA VAL A 365 6.33 -13.46 12.95
C VAL A 365 6.59 -14.83 13.58
N ARG A 366 5.73 -15.78 13.26
CA ARG A 366 5.98 -17.21 13.41
C ARG A 366 5.94 -17.88 12.05
N GLU A 367 6.66 -18.97 11.91
CA GLU A 367 6.67 -19.83 10.73
C GLU A 367 6.06 -21.19 11.09
N ASP A 368 5.24 -21.76 10.22
CA ASP A 368 4.77 -23.11 10.38
C ASP A 368 5.72 -24.15 9.73
N ALA A 369 5.42 -25.44 9.90
CA ALA A 369 6.24 -26.52 9.39
C ALA A 369 6.39 -26.54 7.86
N ASP A 370 5.48 -25.86 7.15
CA ASP A 370 5.46 -25.77 5.69
C ASP A 370 6.09 -24.46 5.18
N GLY A 371 6.64 -23.62 6.07
CA GLY A 371 7.32 -22.37 5.73
C GLY A 371 6.38 -21.17 5.50
N PHE A 372 5.12 -21.25 5.92
CA PHE A 372 4.22 -20.11 5.89
C PHE A 372 4.46 -19.20 7.08
N LEU A 373 4.54 -17.89 6.79
CA LEU A 373 4.78 -16.85 7.78
C LEU A 373 3.47 -16.22 8.24
N PHE A 374 3.32 -16.03 9.55
CA PHE A 374 2.15 -15.43 10.18
C PHE A 374 2.60 -14.21 10.97
N PHE A 375 1.92 -13.08 10.75
CA PHE A 375 2.17 -11.85 11.47
C PHE A 375 1.61 -11.92 12.90
N GLU A 376 2.44 -11.60 13.89
CA GLU A 376 2.05 -11.58 15.31
C GLU A 376 1.89 -10.15 15.85
N GLY A 377 2.59 -9.18 15.26
CA GLY A 377 2.55 -7.78 15.67
C GLY A 377 3.85 -7.05 15.40
N ARG A 378 3.87 -5.77 15.70
CA ARG A 378 5.11 -4.98 15.71
C ARG A 378 5.93 -5.34 16.95
N THR A 379 7.24 -5.32 16.86
CA THR A 379 8.13 -5.53 18.01
C THR A 379 7.92 -4.48 19.11
N ASP A 380 7.58 -3.25 18.72
CA ASP A 380 7.29 -2.10 19.58
C ASP A 380 5.85 -2.06 20.12
N ASP A 381 4.93 -2.87 19.56
CA ASP A 381 3.53 -2.97 20.01
C ASP A 381 3.27 -4.20 20.90
N VAL A 382 4.24 -5.12 21.06
CA VAL A 382 4.07 -6.33 21.89
C VAL A 382 3.79 -5.94 23.33
N ILE A 383 2.72 -6.51 23.89
CA ILE A 383 2.31 -6.29 25.27
C ILE A 383 3.02 -7.29 26.17
N ILE A 384 3.78 -6.79 27.14
CA ILE A 384 4.46 -7.64 28.13
C ILE A 384 3.62 -7.63 29.40
N SER A 385 2.87 -8.70 29.65
CA SER A 385 2.00 -8.85 30.82
C SER A 385 2.46 -10.01 31.69
N ALA A 386 2.93 -9.74 32.90
CA ALA A 386 3.45 -10.74 33.84
C ALA A 386 4.47 -11.71 33.19
N GLY A 387 5.35 -11.19 32.32
CA GLY A 387 6.37 -11.96 31.60
C GLY A 387 5.89 -12.65 30.31
N TYR A 388 4.58 -12.67 30.06
CA TYR A 388 4.05 -13.15 28.77
C TYR A 388 4.16 -12.08 27.70
N ARG A 389 4.55 -12.49 26.49
CA ARG A 389 4.55 -11.63 25.30
C ARG A 389 3.26 -11.88 24.53
N ILE A 390 2.45 -10.83 24.37
CA ILE A 390 1.12 -10.92 23.73
C ILE A 390 1.13 -10.01 22.51
N GLY A 391 0.90 -10.59 21.34
CA GLY A 391 0.73 -9.83 20.09
C GLY A 391 -0.66 -9.19 20.07
N PRO A 392 -0.76 -7.87 19.85
CA PRO A 392 -2.07 -7.20 19.76
C PRO A 392 -2.97 -7.81 18.69
N PHE A 393 -2.42 -8.16 17.55
CA PHE A 393 -3.18 -8.63 16.39
C PHE A 393 -3.95 -9.93 16.67
N GLU A 394 -3.39 -10.88 17.39
CA GLU A 394 -4.08 -12.13 17.70
C GLU A 394 -5.30 -11.92 18.61
N VAL A 395 -5.20 -10.95 19.53
CA VAL A 395 -6.31 -10.57 20.41
C VAL A 395 -7.37 -9.79 19.62
N GLU A 396 -6.96 -8.87 18.74
CA GLU A 396 -7.84 -8.14 17.83
C GLU A 396 -8.61 -9.08 16.90
N SER A 397 -7.93 -10.09 16.34
CA SER A 397 -8.55 -11.09 15.47
C SER A 397 -9.63 -11.88 16.21
N ALA A 398 -9.32 -12.38 17.42
CA ALA A 398 -10.30 -13.08 18.23
C ALA A 398 -11.51 -12.20 18.59
N LEU A 399 -11.28 -10.94 18.94
CA LEU A 399 -12.37 -10.01 19.26
C LEU A 399 -13.29 -9.78 18.05
N VAL A 400 -12.73 -9.61 16.85
CA VAL A 400 -13.53 -9.33 15.62
C VAL A 400 -14.30 -10.57 15.14
N GLU A 401 -13.94 -11.78 15.55
CA GLU A 401 -14.73 -12.98 15.31
C GLU A 401 -16.07 -12.99 16.08
N HIS A 402 -16.16 -12.20 17.17
CA HIS A 402 -17.40 -12.10 17.93
C HIS A 402 -18.48 -11.30 17.18
N PRO A 403 -19.75 -11.78 17.12
CA PRO A 403 -20.82 -11.15 16.35
C PRO A 403 -21.08 -9.67 16.68
N ALA A 404 -20.85 -9.26 17.92
CA ALA A 404 -21.07 -7.88 18.36
C ALA A 404 -19.98 -6.90 17.91
N VAL A 405 -18.80 -7.37 17.48
CA VAL A 405 -17.63 -6.53 17.24
C VAL A 405 -17.51 -6.17 15.76
N ALA A 406 -17.44 -4.87 15.46
CA ALA A 406 -17.16 -4.35 14.13
C ALA A 406 -15.65 -4.17 13.90
N GLU A 407 -14.98 -3.53 14.87
CA GLU A 407 -13.54 -3.29 14.87
C GLU A 407 -13.00 -3.40 16.31
N ALA A 408 -11.74 -3.77 16.43
CA ALA A 408 -11.02 -3.75 17.70
C ALA A 408 -9.58 -3.29 17.50
N ALA A 409 -9.06 -2.56 18.46
CA ALA A 409 -7.65 -2.23 18.58
C ALA A 409 -7.16 -2.57 19.97
N VAL A 410 -5.99 -3.17 20.05
CA VAL A 410 -5.42 -3.66 21.31
C VAL A 410 -4.08 -2.98 21.57
N VAL A 411 -3.94 -2.49 22.79
CA VAL A 411 -2.73 -1.81 23.28
C VAL A 411 -2.38 -2.27 24.70
N ALA A 412 -1.16 -1.99 25.13
CA ALA A 412 -0.77 -2.13 26.53
C ALA A 412 -1.42 -1.02 27.35
N ALA A 413 -1.93 -1.36 28.53
CA ALA A 413 -2.27 -0.42 29.60
C ALA A 413 -1.39 -0.70 30.83
N PRO A 414 -0.91 0.33 31.54
CA PRO A 414 -0.12 0.15 32.77
C PRO A 414 -0.88 -0.65 33.83
N ASP A 415 -0.17 -1.54 34.54
CA ASP A 415 -0.71 -2.32 35.64
C ASP A 415 0.35 -2.51 36.72
N ALA A 416 -0.02 -2.24 37.98
CA ALA A 416 0.93 -2.22 39.09
C ALA A 416 1.51 -3.61 39.42
N GLU A 417 0.78 -4.68 39.18
CA GLU A 417 1.22 -6.05 39.50
C GLU A 417 1.87 -6.74 38.30
N ARG A 418 1.41 -6.43 37.08
CA ARG A 418 1.79 -7.13 35.86
C ARG A 418 2.72 -6.35 34.95
N GLY A 419 3.04 -5.10 35.33
CA GLY A 419 3.76 -4.15 34.50
C GLY A 419 2.85 -3.56 33.43
N SER A 420 2.17 -4.42 32.64
CA SER A 420 1.08 -4.00 31.77
C SER A 420 0.03 -5.10 31.60
N VAL A 421 -1.15 -4.69 31.16
CA VAL A 421 -2.26 -5.59 30.81
C VAL A 421 -2.76 -5.30 29.40
N VAL A 422 -3.46 -6.27 28.82
CA VAL A 422 -4.11 -6.12 27.53
C VAL A 422 -5.34 -5.23 27.69
N ARG A 423 -5.37 -4.10 26.96
CA ARG A 423 -6.51 -3.19 26.84
C ARG A 423 -7.03 -3.24 25.41
N ALA A 424 -8.32 -3.51 25.26
CA ALA A 424 -9.02 -3.51 23.98
C ALA A 424 -9.94 -2.30 23.87
N VAL A 425 -9.82 -1.55 22.78
CA VAL A 425 -10.77 -0.50 22.38
C VAL A 425 -11.62 -1.07 21.25
N VAL A 426 -12.93 -1.20 21.50
CA VAL A 426 -13.86 -1.97 20.67
C VAL A 426 -14.92 -1.06 20.06
N VAL A 427 -15.12 -1.17 18.76
CA VAL A 427 -16.25 -0.58 18.02
C VAL A 427 -17.29 -1.67 17.81
N LEU A 428 -18.52 -1.44 18.27
CA LEU A 428 -19.60 -2.40 18.17
C LEU A 428 -20.33 -2.29 16.81
N ARG A 429 -20.92 -3.39 16.40
CA ARG A 429 -21.87 -3.40 15.26
C ARG A 429 -23.19 -2.74 15.67
N SER A 430 -23.90 -2.24 14.67
CA SER A 430 -25.26 -1.69 14.87
C SER A 430 -26.16 -2.73 15.55
N GLY A 431 -26.89 -2.29 16.57
CA GLY A 431 -27.79 -3.14 17.37
C GLY A 431 -27.16 -3.71 18.65
N PHE A 432 -25.88 -3.49 18.87
CA PHE A 432 -25.21 -3.86 20.13
C PHE A 432 -24.89 -2.61 20.96
N THR A 433 -24.94 -2.78 22.28
CA THR A 433 -24.61 -1.71 23.25
C THR A 433 -23.50 -2.20 24.17
N GLY A 434 -22.55 -1.34 24.46
CA GLY A 434 -21.42 -1.63 25.34
C GLY A 434 -21.89 -1.76 26.80
N THR A 435 -21.83 -2.97 27.33
CA THR A 435 -22.20 -3.26 28.71
C THR A 435 -21.09 -4.05 29.42
N PRO A 436 -21.06 -4.05 30.78
CA PRO A 436 -20.11 -4.89 31.51
C PRO A 436 -20.28 -6.40 31.23
N GLU A 437 -21.51 -6.84 30.91
CA GLU A 437 -21.82 -8.22 30.52
C GLU A 437 -21.16 -8.56 29.17
N LEU A 438 -21.33 -7.72 28.17
CA LEU A 438 -20.71 -7.91 26.86
C LEU A 438 -19.17 -7.87 26.97
N ALA A 439 -18.62 -7.02 27.83
CA ALA A 439 -17.17 -6.99 28.06
C ALA A 439 -16.67 -8.33 28.60
N ARG A 440 -17.39 -8.93 29.56
CA ARG A 440 -17.06 -10.27 30.08
C ARG A 440 -17.21 -11.36 29.00
N GLU A 441 -18.25 -11.29 28.18
CA GLU A 441 -18.45 -12.21 27.06
C GLU A 441 -17.28 -12.15 26.08
N LEU A 442 -16.83 -10.95 25.71
CA LEU A 442 -15.67 -10.75 24.84
C LEU A 442 -14.37 -11.26 25.46
N GLN A 443 -14.19 -11.09 26.76
CA GLN A 443 -13.05 -11.64 27.49
C GLN A 443 -13.04 -13.17 27.46
N GLU A 444 -14.16 -13.82 27.72
CA GLU A 444 -14.27 -15.29 27.69
C GLU A 444 -14.13 -15.82 26.25
N HIS A 445 -14.74 -15.14 25.27
CA HIS A 445 -14.57 -15.48 23.87
C HIS A 445 -13.09 -15.44 23.46
N THR A 446 -12.37 -14.37 23.83
CA THR A 446 -10.94 -14.23 23.52
C THR A 446 -10.09 -15.30 24.20
N LYS A 447 -10.40 -15.66 25.44
CA LYS A 447 -9.71 -16.77 26.14
C LYS A 447 -9.91 -18.11 25.44
N ALA A 448 -11.11 -18.35 24.92
CA ALA A 448 -11.41 -19.59 24.21
C ALA A 448 -10.76 -19.66 22.83
N ALA A 449 -10.71 -18.53 22.12
CA ALA A 449 -10.15 -18.43 20.76
C ALA A 449 -8.62 -18.38 20.74
N THR A 450 -7.96 -17.93 21.82
CA THR A 450 -6.50 -17.74 21.87
C THR A 450 -5.88 -18.56 23.01
N ALA A 451 -5.32 -17.89 24.00
CA ALA A 451 -4.80 -18.52 25.20
C ALA A 451 -5.29 -17.78 26.46
N PRO A 452 -5.46 -18.46 27.60
CA PRO A 452 -6.07 -17.88 28.80
C PRO A 452 -5.40 -16.61 29.34
N TYR A 453 -4.15 -16.35 29.01
CA TYR A 453 -3.42 -15.16 29.44
C TYR A 453 -3.51 -13.99 28.44
N LYS A 454 -4.04 -14.20 27.22
CA LYS A 454 -4.07 -13.22 26.14
C LYS A 454 -5.33 -12.33 26.12
N TYR A 455 -6.35 -12.62 26.92
CA TYR A 455 -7.59 -11.86 26.91
C TYR A 455 -7.42 -10.41 27.38
N PRO A 456 -8.24 -9.47 26.86
CA PRO A 456 -8.20 -8.10 27.33
C PRO A 456 -8.74 -7.98 28.75
N ARG A 457 -7.93 -7.43 29.65
CA ARG A 457 -8.38 -7.16 31.03
C ARG A 457 -9.18 -5.89 31.14
N VAL A 458 -8.94 -4.95 30.21
CA VAL A 458 -9.68 -3.72 30.07
C VAL A 458 -10.36 -3.73 28.71
N VAL A 459 -11.67 -3.49 28.67
CA VAL A 459 -12.46 -3.34 27.45
C VAL A 459 -13.12 -1.97 27.47
N GLU A 460 -12.84 -1.17 26.47
CA GLU A 460 -13.38 0.17 26.27
C GLU A 460 -14.20 0.21 25.00
N TRP A 461 -15.23 1.03 24.97
CA TRP A 461 -16.10 1.21 23.82
C TRP A 461 -15.79 2.52 23.12
N ALA A 462 -15.75 2.49 21.80
CA ALA A 462 -15.55 3.66 20.97
C ALA A 462 -16.51 3.65 19.78
N ASP A 463 -16.87 4.83 19.31
CA ASP A 463 -17.66 4.97 18.09
C ASP A 463 -16.79 4.69 16.85
N GLU A 464 -15.52 5.07 16.91
CA GLU A 464 -14.53 4.83 15.85
C GLU A 464 -13.11 4.71 16.43
N LEU A 465 -12.23 3.99 15.72
CA LEU A 465 -10.82 3.91 16.05
C LEU A 465 -10.03 5.04 15.38
N PRO A 466 -9.02 5.63 16.04
CA PRO A 466 -8.13 6.60 15.43
C PRO A 466 -7.31 5.93 14.32
N LYS A 467 -7.37 6.47 13.10
CA LYS A 467 -6.72 5.90 11.92
C LYS A 467 -5.81 6.91 11.22
N THR A 468 -4.81 6.39 10.54
CA THR A 468 -4.03 7.15 9.56
C THR A 468 -4.86 7.40 8.30
N ALA A 469 -4.39 8.29 7.43
CA ALA A 469 -5.01 8.49 6.11
C ALA A 469 -5.06 7.21 5.25
N SER A 470 -4.18 6.22 5.54
CA SER A 470 -4.20 4.90 4.89
C SER A 470 -5.14 3.88 5.52
N GLY A 471 -5.87 4.25 6.57
CA GLY A 471 -6.81 3.38 7.29
C GLY A 471 -6.19 2.56 8.44
N LYS A 472 -4.89 2.64 8.67
CA LYS A 472 -4.22 1.91 9.76
C LYS A 472 -4.52 2.52 11.13
N VAL A 473 -4.79 1.68 12.12
CA VAL A 473 -5.02 2.11 13.51
C VAL A 473 -3.78 2.79 14.09
N ARG A 474 -3.97 3.95 14.69
CA ARG A 474 -2.92 4.73 15.37
C ARG A 474 -2.83 4.30 16.83
N ARG A 475 -2.16 3.16 17.10
CA ARG A 475 -2.04 2.61 18.48
C ARG A 475 -1.35 3.55 19.45
N ALA A 476 -0.42 4.38 18.99
CA ALA A 476 0.22 5.40 19.85
C ALA A 476 -0.83 6.33 20.47
N VAL A 477 -1.81 6.81 19.68
CA VAL A 477 -2.90 7.67 20.19
C VAL A 477 -3.73 6.94 21.25
N LEU A 478 -3.99 5.64 21.07
CA LEU A 478 -4.74 4.85 22.03
C LEU A 478 -3.93 4.59 23.31
N ARG A 479 -2.61 4.43 23.23
CA ARG A 479 -1.74 4.29 24.42
C ARG A 479 -1.73 5.54 25.27
N ASP A 480 -1.69 6.71 24.62
CA ASP A 480 -1.58 8.02 25.31
C ASP A 480 -2.92 8.48 25.92
N SER A 481 -4.03 7.87 25.55
CA SER A 481 -5.39 8.22 26.00
C SER A 481 -5.93 7.40 27.17
N GLY A 482 -5.09 6.53 27.78
CA GLY A 482 -5.49 5.62 28.83
C GLY A 482 -4.69 5.77 30.13
#